data_252a9bb8bf553bd4cc7e82f779b5b9e3
#
_entry.id   252a9bb8bf553bd4cc7e82f779b5b9e3
#
_cell.length_a   1.000
_cell.length_b   1.000
_cell.length_c   1.000
_cell.angle_alpha   90.00
_cell.angle_beta   90.00
_cell.angle_gamma   90.00
#
_symmetry.space_group_name_H-M   'P 1'
#
loop_
_entity.id
_entity.type
_entity.pdbx_description
1 polymer ?
#
loop_
_entity_poly.entity_id
_entity_poly.type
_entity_poly.pdbx_seq_one_letter_code
_entity_poly.pdbx_strand_id
1 'polypeptide(L)'
;MKRTRCRRIGTLLLAGVMTLGMLLGGCGKKKSQLSPNNPVNLTVWHYYNGPQMATFDMLVEEFNNTVGKEKGIYVTSYSKGSVSDLETAINDALDEKVGAEAMPDMFSSYADTAFRVEKSGALANLSDYFTAEELEAYVQEYMDEGRIGPDGALMIFPVAKSTEIMMLNKTDWDTFAAATGAELSQLATLEGVVQVSRAYYEWTDSLAPDVPDDGKAFYGRDAVANYFFTGSRQLGQELLDIQNDQASIHADKEVFRKLWENYYVPMVSGWFGAYGKFRSDDVKTGDLLAYTGSTASVGYFPSQVENETDAHPIDYLVLNAPIFAGGQKVIVQQGAGIVVTKSDERREQACVEFLRWFTQPENNTVFGAGSGYLPVTKQAQRLEVFQQVVSDKNLTMNPITGECIRFCIEDMSDYTYYSPRTFTNGSAVRKVLEYGLSDKAAEDIQAIAEAVAAGRPKAEVLKPYVSDKAFETWYEEFTQRLSQAAAQ
;
A
#
# COMPACT_ATOMS: atom_id res chain seq x y z
N MET A 1 50.25 79.04 24.52
CA MET A 1 51.09 77.85 24.84
C MET A 1 50.19 76.75 25.35
N LYS A 2 50.12 75.65 24.59
CA LYS A 2 49.68 74.24 24.88
C LYS A 2 48.94 73.68 23.76
N ARG A 3 49.64 73.09 22.88
CA ARG A 3 49.12 72.10 21.84
C ARG A 3 49.99 70.86 21.94
N THR A 4 49.38 69.74 21.74
CA THR A 4 49.87 68.36 21.49
C THR A 4 49.69 67.40 22.67
N ARG A 5 48.53 66.65 22.51
CA ARG A 5 48.38 65.27 22.94
C ARG A 5 46.96 64.76 22.54
N CYS A 6 46.80 64.43 21.32
CA CYS A 6 45.60 63.66 20.84
C CYS A 6 45.89 63.06 19.48
N ARG A 7 46.78 62.08 19.42
CA ARG A 7 47.02 61.33 18.18
C ARG A 7 47.73 60.01 18.47
N ARG A 8 47.12 59.13 19.27
CA ARG A 8 47.62 57.74 19.38
C ARG A 8 46.57 56.73 19.92
N ILE A 9 45.27 57.03 19.84
CA ILE A 9 44.19 56.08 20.26
C ILE A 9 43.31 55.63 19.10
N GLY A 10 43.50 56.16 17.89
CA GLY A 10 42.65 55.82 16.72
C GLY A 10 43.06 54.60 15.90
N THR A 11 44.19 53.94 16.17
CA THR A 11 44.73 52.88 15.32
C THR A 11 44.65 51.45 15.88
N LEU A 12 44.16 51.28 17.10
CA LEU A 12 44.00 49.95 17.74
C LEU A 12 42.55 49.41 17.76
N LEU A 13 41.58 50.23 17.32
CA LEU A 13 40.16 49.81 17.21
C LEU A 13 39.75 49.36 15.79
N LEU A 14 40.57 49.52 14.79
CA LEU A 14 40.28 49.06 13.43
C LEU A 14 40.85 47.64 13.10
N ALA A 15 41.73 47.09 13.92
CA ALA A 15 42.31 45.78 13.76
C ALA A 15 41.47 44.65 14.45
N GLY A 16 40.57 45.05 15.38
CA GLY A 16 39.72 44.10 16.12
C GLY A 16 38.40 43.73 15.43
N VAL A 17 37.97 44.48 14.41
CA VAL A 17 36.70 44.23 13.69
C VAL A 17 36.90 43.39 12.41
N MET A 18 38.11 43.25 11.92
CA MET A 18 38.38 42.41 10.74
C MET A 18 38.68 40.94 11.06
N THR A 19 38.88 40.56 12.32
CA THR A 19 39.12 39.17 12.72
C THR A 19 37.88 38.48 13.28
N LEU A 20 36.75 39.17 13.46
CA LEU A 20 35.47 38.57 13.92
C LEU A 20 34.51 38.34 12.74
N GLY A 21 34.86 38.76 11.52
CA GLY A 21 34.09 38.56 10.30
C GLY A 21 34.40 37.26 9.53
N MET A 22 35.37 36.45 9.96
CA MET A 22 35.76 35.19 9.25
C MET A 22 35.37 33.90 9.96
N LEU A 23 34.52 33.97 11.00
CA LEU A 23 34.02 32.78 11.71
C LEU A 23 32.52 32.52 11.54
N LEU A 24 31.85 33.25 10.65
CA LEU A 24 30.42 33.04 10.31
C LEU A 24 30.17 32.77 8.82
N GLY A 25 31.09 32.15 8.17
CA GLY A 25 30.97 31.79 6.75
C GLY A 25 31.37 30.37 6.44
N GLY A 26 30.75 29.37 7.10
CA GLY A 26 31.12 27.99 6.94
C GLY A 26 29.95 26.99 6.94
N CYS A 27 28.76 27.36 6.47
CA CYS A 27 27.85 26.40 5.86
C CYS A 27 28.24 26.22 4.39
N GLY A 28 29.40 25.65 4.14
CA GLY A 28 29.76 25.15 2.83
C GLY A 28 28.83 24.00 2.50
N LYS A 29 27.90 24.20 1.54
CA LYS A 29 27.29 23.06 0.83
C LYS A 29 28.45 22.16 0.44
N LYS A 30 28.52 20.94 0.99
CA LYS A 30 29.48 19.93 0.54
C LYS A 30 29.35 19.88 -0.99
N LYS A 31 30.44 20.11 -1.73
CA LYS A 31 30.41 19.99 -3.19
C LYS A 31 30.01 18.57 -3.52
N SER A 32 28.97 18.40 -4.31
CA SER A 32 28.60 17.09 -4.84
C SER A 32 29.83 16.40 -5.42
N GLN A 33 30.08 15.16 -4.98
CA GLN A 33 31.17 14.32 -5.49
C GLN A 33 30.79 13.64 -6.82
N LEU A 34 29.56 13.87 -7.31
CA LEU A 34 29.03 13.30 -8.54
C LEU A 34 29.56 14.04 -9.75
N SER A 35 30.01 13.29 -10.75
CA SER A 35 30.61 13.85 -11.97
C SER A 35 30.50 12.87 -13.13
N PRO A 36 30.19 13.36 -14.37
CA PRO A 36 30.14 12.50 -15.55
C PRO A 36 31.52 11.88 -15.90
N ASN A 37 32.63 12.49 -15.44
CA ASN A 37 33.96 11.93 -15.63
C ASN A 37 34.32 10.76 -14.69
N ASN A 38 33.51 10.55 -13.68
CA ASN A 38 33.63 9.44 -12.75
C ASN A 38 32.21 8.93 -12.42
N PRO A 39 31.60 8.13 -13.32
CA PRO A 39 30.21 7.72 -13.14
C PRO A 39 29.99 6.74 -11.98
N VAL A 40 28.77 6.73 -11.45
CA VAL A 40 28.26 5.75 -10.45
C VAL A 40 27.20 4.91 -11.12
N ASN A 41 27.39 3.59 -11.14
CA ASN A 41 26.38 2.65 -11.59
C ASN A 41 25.62 2.13 -10.38
N LEU A 42 24.30 2.27 -10.40
CA LEU A 42 23.38 1.88 -9.34
C LEU A 42 22.44 0.78 -9.81
N THR A 43 22.05 -0.08 -8.89
CA THR A 43 21.02 -1.10 -9.11
C THR A 43 19.82 -0.82 -8.25
N VAL A 44 18.61 -0.99 -8.81
CA VAL A 44 17.35 -0.92 -8.06
C VAL A 44 16.54 -2.18 -8.28
N TRP A 45 16.15 -2.85 -7.19
CA TRP A 45 15.25 -4.00 -7.23
C TRP A 45 13.84 -3.59 -6.85
N HIS A 46 12.86 -4.08 -7.61
CA HIS A 46 11.46 -3.79 -7.38
C HIS A 46 10.57 -5.00 -7.69
N TYR A 47 9.28 -4.91 -7.37
CA TYR A 47 8.28 -5.95 -7.63
C TYR A 47 7.31 -5.58 -8.75
N TYR A 48 7.48 -4.43 -9.40
CA TYR A 48 6.59 -3.98 -10.46
C TYR A 48 6.58 -4.96 -11.63
N ASN A 49 5.40 -5.15 -12.23
CA ASN A 49 5.20 -5.96 -13.41
C ASN A 49 4.22 -5.25 -14.37
N GLY A 50 4.04 -5.79 -15.58
CA GLY A 50 3.13 -5.22 -16.58
C GLY A 50 3.30 -3.72 -16.80
N PRO A 51 2.21 -2.93 -16.81
CA PRO A 51 2.27 -1.48 -17.04
C PRO A 51 3.10 -0.73 -15.99
N GLN A 52 3.09 -1.17 -14.73
CA GLN A 52 3.88 -0.56 -13.66
C GLN A 52 5.39 -0.65 -13.96
N MET A 53 5.86 -1.84 -14.36
CA MET A 53 7.25 -2.07 -14.76
C MET A 53 7.62 -1.26 -15.98
N ALA A 54 6.79 -1.28 -17.03
CA ALA A 54 7.06 -0.54 -18.26
C ALA A 54 7.21 0.98 -18.00
N THR A 55 6.36 1.54 -17.14
CA THR A 55 6.42 2.96 -16.78
C THR A 55 7.63 3.28 -15.90
N PHE A 56 7.98 2.39 -14.96
CA PHE A 56 9.16 2.56 -14.11
C PHE A 56 10.45 2.52 -14.95
N ASP A 57 10.59 1.55 -15.84
CA ASP A 57 11.76 1.40 -16.71
C ASP A 57 11.90 2.57 -17.67
N MET A 58 10.80 3.09 -18.23
CA MET A 58 10.80 4.31 -19.05
C MET A 58 11.35 5.52 -18.27
N LEU A 59 10.92 5.70 -17.02
CA LEU A 59 11.42 6.79 -16.18
C LEU A 59 12.88 6.59 -15.79
N VAL A 60 13.33 5.36 -15.53
CA VAL A 60 14.74 5.05 -15.30
C VAL A 60 15.59 5.43 -16.54
N GLU A 61 15.11 5.09 -17.73
CA GLU A 61 15.77 5.46 -18.98
C GLU A 61 15.81 6.99 -19.17
N GLU A 62 14.70 7.70 -18.89
CA GLU A 62 14.64 9.16 -18.96
C GLU A 62 15.64 9.81 -17.97
N PHE A 63 15.70 9.32 -16.72
CA PHE A 63 16.71 9.76 -15.76
C PHE A 63 18.12 9.56 -16.28
N ASN A 64 18.44 8.37 -16.79
CA ASN A 64 19.77 8.04 -17.30
C ASN A 64 20.18 8.94 -18.49
N ASN A 65 19.23 9.32 -19.33
CA ASN A 65 19.48 10.17 -20.50
C ASN A 65 19.53 11.67 -20.19
N THR A 66 19.04 12.08 -19.01
CA THR A 66 18.94 13.49 -18.60
C THR A 66 19.83 13.79 -17.37
N VAL A 67 19.24 13.90 -16.20
CA VAL A 67 19.93 14.25 -14.94
C VAL A 67 21.01 13.24 -14.57
N GLY A 68 20.77 11.95 -14.82
CA GLY A 68 21.77 10.91 -14.60
C GLY A 68 23.03 11.14 -15.43
N LYS A 69 22.86 11.43 -16.72
CA LYS A 69 23.97 11.75 -17.63
C LYS A 69 24.73 13.00 -17.18
N GLU A 70 24.02 14.05 -16.78
CA GLU A 70 24.63 15.31 -16.33
C GLU A 70 25.44 15.14 -15.05
N LYS A 71 24.98 14.29 -14.13
CA LYS A 71 25.62 14.04 -12.82
C LYS A 71 26.57 12.85 -12.81
N GLY A 72 26.62 12.07 -13.88
CA GLY A 72 27.41 10.84 -13.95
C GLY A 72 26.78 9.73 -13.09
N ILE A 73 25.46 9.55 -13.16
CA ILE A 73 24.72 8.50 -12.49
C ILE A 73 24.06 7.62 -13.55
N TYR A 74 24.15 6.33 -13.42
CA TYR A 74 23.46 5.37 -14.27
C TYR A 74 22.71 4.36 -13.39
N VAL A 75 21.39 4.27 -13.54
CA VAL A 75 20.52 3.35 -12.78
C VAL A 75 20.10 2.20 -13.67
N THR A 76 20.17 0.97 -13.14
CA THR A 76 19.62 -0.23 -13.78
C THR A 76 18.54 -0.82 -12.87
N SER A 77 17.35 -1.00 -13.42
CA SER A 77 16.19 -1.61 -12.72
C SER A 77 16.14 -3.12 -12.94
N TYR A 78 15.69 -3.84 -11.91
CA TYR A 78 15.44 -5.29 -11.96
C TYR A 78 14.14 -5.63 -11.24
N SER A 79 13.16 -6.15 -11.98
CA SER A 79 11.95 -6.70 -11.37
C SER A 79 12.24 -8.09 -10.78
N LYS A 80 11.80 -8.31 -9.55
CA LYS A 80 11.80 -9.63 -8.91
C LYS A 80 10.45 -10.33 -9.03
N GLY A 81 9.49 -9.72 -9.76
CA GLY A 81 8.21 -10.32 -10.12
C GLY A 81 7.09 -10.11 -9.11
N SER A 82 7.31 -10.35 -7.83
CA SER A 82 6.31 -10.14 -6.77
C SER A 82 6.95 -9.56 -5.51
N VAL A 83 6.11 -9.06 -4.60
CA VAL A 83 6.54 -8.60 -3.26
C VAL A 83 7.26 -9.73 -2.53
N SER A 84 6.68 -10.93 -2.49
CA SER A 84 7.25 -12.09 -1.80
C SER A 84 8.60 -12.54 -2.37
N ASP A 85 8.75 -12.51 -3.72
CA ASP A 85 10.00 -12.87 -4.38
C ASP A 85 11.09 -11.83 -4.09
N LEU A 86 10.72 -10.53 -4.09
CA LEU A 86 11.63 -9.45 -3.73
C LEU A 86 12.09 -9.57 -2.27
N GLU A 87 11.16 -9.77 -1.33
CA GLU A 87 11.47 -9.99 0.08
C GLU A 87 12.40 -11.18 0.30
N THR A 88 12.16 -12.28 -0.42
CA THR A 88 13.01 -13.46 -0.39
C THR A 88 14.42 -13.14 -0.89
N ALA A 89 14.52 -12.47 -2.05
CA ALA A 89 15.81 -12.08 -2.62
C ALA A 89 16.61 -11.15 -1.70
N ILE A 90 15.95 -10.17 -1.07
CA ILE A 90 16.56 -9.26 -0.10
C ILE A 90 17.03 -10.00 1.14
N ASN A 91 16.21 -10.90 1.69
CA ASN A 91 16.58 -11.67 2.86
C ASN A 91 17.74 -12.62 2.57
N ASP A 92 17.76 -13.27 1.40
CA ASP A 92 18.84 -14.16 0.98
C ASP A 92 20.14 -13.40 0.77
N ALA A 93 20.08 -12.19 0.18
CA ALA A 93 21.22 -11.31 0.01
C ALA A 93 21.75 -10.79 1.36
N LEU A 94 20.87 -10.40 2.29
CA LEU A 94 21.23 -9.93 3.63
C LEU A 94 21.90 -11.03 4.47
N ASP A 95 21.38 -12.26 4.37
CA ASP A 95 21.90 -13.43 5.08
C ASP A 95 23.11 -14.07 4.37
N GLU A 96 23.61 -13.49 3.27
CA GLU A 96 24.74 -13.97 2.44
C GLU A 96 24.60 -15.45 2.06
N LYS A 97 23.38 -15.90 1.74
CA LYS A 97 23.12 -17.30 1.38
C LYS A 97 23.89 -17.70 0.12
N VAL A 98 24.31 -18.96 0.08
CA VAL A 98 25.04 -19.51 -1.08
C VAL A 98 24.18 -19.40 -2.34
N GLY A 99 24.70 -18.68 -3.35
CA GLY A 99 24.00 -18.44 -4.62
C GLY A 99 23.09 -17.21 -4.61
N ALA A 100 22.94 -16.49 -3.49
CA ALA A 100 22.23 -15.22 -3.46
C ALA A 100 22.98 -14.13 -4.25
N GLU A 101 22.23 -13.23 -4.86
CA GLU A 101 22.78 -12.01 -5.45
C GLU A 101 23.27 -11.06 -4.35
N ALA A 102 24.21 -10.18 -4.67
CA ALA A 102 24.60 -9.11 -3.75
C ALA A 102 23.45 -8.11 -3.53
N MET A 103 23.40 -7.48 -2.35
CA MET A 103 22.44 -6.43 -2.05
C MET A 103 22.48 -5.33 -3.12
N PRO A 104 21.33 -4.90 -3.67
CA PRO A 104 21.27 -3.78 -4.59
C PRO A 104 21.53 -2.44 -3.88
N ASP A 105 21.80 -1.38 -4.62
CA ASP A 105 21.95 -0.05 -4.04
C ASP A 105 20.63 0.52 -3.51
N MET A 106 19.53 0.18 -4.19
CA MET A 106 18.17 0.55 -3.80
C MET A 106 17.24 -0.64 -3.98
N PHE A 107 16.19 -0.71 -3.16
CA PHE A 107 15.11 -1.67 -3.40
C PHE A 107 13.78 -1.18 -2.85
N SER A 108 12.70 -1.60 -3.50
CA SER A 108 11.35 -1.37 -2.99
C SER A 108 11.11 -2.19 -1.74
N SER A 109 10.57 -1.61 -0.69
CA SER A 109 10.33 -2.32 0.57
C SER A 109 9.11 -1.80 1.31
N TYR A 110 8.35 -2.73 1.87
CA TYR A 110 7.43 -2.44 2.95
C TYR A 110 8.17 -2.34 4.28
N ALA A 111 7.53 -1.73 5.26
CA ALA A 111 8.14 -1.39 6.52
C ALA A 111 8.72 -2.60 7.29
N ASP A 112 8.06 -3.76 7.25
CA ASP A 112 8.52 -4.96 7.97
C ASP A 112 9.86 -5.49 7.44
N THR A 113 10.01 -5.59 6.11
CA THR A 113 11.27 -6.03 5.50
C THR A 113 12.36 -4.97 5.68
N ALA A 114 12.04 -3.69 5.45
CA ALA A 114 12.99 -2.60 5.67
C ALA A 114 13.48 -2.55 7.12
N PHE A 115 12.60 -2.77 8.10
CA PHE A 115 12.95 -2.79 9.51
C PHE A 115 13.95 -3.92 9.84
N ARG A 116 13.76 -5.12 9.27
CA ARG A 116 14.73 -6.21 9.41
C ARG A 116 16.12 -5.83 8.88
N VAL A 117 16.17 -5.21 7.69
CA VAL A 117 17.42 -4.75 7.07
C VAL A 117 18.05 -3.62 7.88
N GLU A 118 17.24 -2.69 8.40
CA GLU A 118 17.69 -1.61 9.30
C GLU A 118 18.36 -2.18 10.57
N LYS A 119 17.76 -3.19 11.21
CA LYS A 119 18.32 -3.86 12.41
C LYS A 119 19.70 -4.46 12.18
N SER A 120 20.05 -4.85 10.95
CA SER A 120 21.40 -5.27 10.59
C SER A 120 22.37 -4.10 10.37
N GLY A 121 21.87 -2.85 10.38
CA GLY A 121 22.65 -1.66 10.08
C GLY A 121 22.98 -1.47 8.60
N ALA A 122 22.26 -2.17 7.69
CA ALA A 122 22.54 -2.18 6.26
C ALA A 122 21.77 -1.09 5.47
N LEU A 123 21.00 -0.21 6.12
CA LEU A 123 20.33 0.91 5.46
C LEU A 123 21.03 2.25 5.70
N ALA A 124 20.98 3.12 4.70
CA ALA A 124 21.40 4.51 4.80
C ALA A 124 20.29 5.34 5.47
N ASN A 125 20.67 6.26 6.36
CA ASN A 125 19.76 7.25 6.93
C ASN A 125 19.48 8.36 5.92
N LEU A 126 18.31 8.36 5.31
CA LEU A 126 17.94 9.33 4.30
C LEU A 126 17.74 10.75 4.87
N SER A 127 17.51 10.88 6.18
CA SER A 127 17.44 12.19 6.84
C SER A 127 18.75 12.98 6.73
N ASP A 128 19.88 12.31 6.49
CA ASP A 128 21.19 12.96 6.32
C ASP A 128 21.36 13.63 4.96
N TYR A 129 20.50 13.30 4.00
CA TYR A 129 20.58 13.73 2.60
C TYR A 129 19.49 14.71 2.17
N PHE A 130 18.35 14.75 2.88
CA PHE A 130 17.25 15.67 2.59
C PHE A 130 17.18 16.77 3.64
N THR A 131 16.89 17.99 3.20
CA THR A 131 16.57 19.09 4.14
C THR A 131 15.14 18.94 4.68
N ALA A 132 14.86 19.55 5.84
CA ALA A 132 13.51 19.57 6.39
C ALA A 132 12.48 20.18 5.40
N GLU A 133 12.87 21.26 4.69
CA GLU A 133 12.04 21.91 3.68
C GLU A 133 11.73 20.97 2.48
N GLU A 134 12.71 20.17 2.03
CA GLU A 134 12.47 19.16 0.99
C GLU A 134 11.46 18.11 1.47
N LEU A 135 11.58 17.63 2.72
CA LEU A 135 10.70 16.62 3.28
C LEU A 135 9.28 17.15 3.55
N GLU A 136 9.11 18.44 3.84
CA GLU A 136 7.80 19.10 4.02
C GLU A 136 6.97 19.13 2.73
N ALA A 137 7.58 19.00 1.55
CA ALA A 137 6.86 18.93 0.28
C ALA A 137 6.07 17.62 0.09
N TYR A 138 6.39 16.58 0.84
CA TYR A 138 5.74 15.27 0.77
C TYR A 138 4.50 15.20 1.67
N VAL A 139 3.60 14.26 1.38
CA VAL A 139 2.47 13.92 2.26
C VAL A 139 3.04 13.34 3.55
N GLN A 140 2.66 13.92 4.69
CA GLN A 140 3.31 13.61 5.97
C GLN A 140 3.08 12.15 6.40
N GLU A 141 1.87 11.64 6.20
CA GLU A 141 1.52 10.25 6.52
C GLU A 141 2.40 9.25 5.76
N TYR A 142 2.77 9.58 4.52
CA TYR A 142 3.67 8.74 3.70
C TYR A 142 5.12 8.78 4.20
N MET A 143 5.53 9.94 4.72
CA MET A 143 6.86 10.09 5.33
C MET A 143 6.96 9.39 6.67
N ASP A 144 5.90 9.42 7.48
CA ASP A 144 5.89 8.84 8.83
C ASP A 144 6.06 7.31 8.79
N GLU A 145 5.49 6.64 7.79
CA GLU A 145 5.72 5.21 7.56
C GLU A 145 7.21 4.87 7.34
N GLY A 146 7.95 5.78 6.72
CA GLY A 146 9.37 5.58 6.43
C GLY A 146 10.31 5.83 7.62
N ARG A 147 9.81 6.40 8.73
CA ARG A 147 10.60 6.76 9.92
C ARG A 147 10.76 5.58 10.88
N ILE A 148 11.36 4.51 10.40
CA ILE A 148 11.56 3.26 11.14
C ILE A 148 12.94 3.13 11.79
N GLY A 149 13.87 4.03 11.49
CA GLY A 149 15.21 4.00 12.06
C GLY A 149 15.28 4.58 13.48
N PRO A 150 16.46 4.50 14.12
CA PRO A 150 16.70 5.09 15.43
C PRO A 150 16.32 6.57 15.47
N ASP A 151 15.72 7.00 16.58
CA ASP A 151 15.29 8.40 16.80
C ASP A 151 14.35 8.94 15.70
N GLY A 152 13.62 8.06 14.99
CA GLY A 152 12.74 8.42 13.90
C GLY A 152 13.46 8.78 12.60
N ALA A 153 14.66 8.27 12.40
CA ALA A 153 15.40 8.43 11.15
C ALA A 153 14.64 7.84 9.96
N LEU A 154 14.67 8.56 8.84
CA LEU A 154 13.99 8.18 7.62
C LEU A 154 14.79 7.09 6.90
N MET A 155 14.27 5.88 6.84
CA MET A 155 14.88 4.74 6.17
C MET A 155 14.19 4.34 4.88
N ILE A 156 12.87 4.60 4.77
CA ILE A 156 12.08 4.30 3.57
C ILE A 156 11.61 5.62 2.96
N PHE A 157 11.95 5.84 1.70
CA PHE A 157 11.51 7.02 0.97
C PHE A 157 10.24 6.71 0.17
N PRO A 158 9.12 7.45 0.35
CA PRO A 158 7.92 7.22 -0.41
C PRO A 158 8.15 7.62 -1.87
N VAL A 159 7.81 6.73 -2.80
CA VAL A 159 7.91 6.99 -4.25
C VAL A 159 6.58 6.81 -4.96
N ALA A 160 5.69 5.99 -4.40
CA ALA A 160 4.38 5.66 -4.94
C ALA A 160 3.51 5.10 -3.82
N LYS A 161 2.28 5.55 -3.71
CA LYS A 161 1.36 5.10 -2.66
C LYS A 161 0.04 4.63 -3.25
N SER A 162 -0.66 3.77 -2.52
CA SER A 162 -1.99 3.29 -2.85
C SER A 162 -2.82 3.12 -1.59
N THR A 163 -4.10 2.88 -1.79
CA THR A 163 -5.03 2.52 -0.72
C THR A 163 -6.00 1.46 -1.23
N GLU A 164 -6.99 1.08 -0.44
CA GLU A 164 -8.07 0.22 -0.88
C GLU A 164 -9.29 1.03 -1.30
N ILE A 165 -9.94 0.56 -2.36
CA ILE A 165 -11.22 1.05 -2.87
C ILE A 165 -12.13 -0.14 -3.17
N MET A 166 -13.44 0.11 -3.34
CA MET A 166 -14.36 -0.87 -3.89
C MET A 166 -14.54 -0.61 -5.39
N MET A 167 -14.37 -1.66 -6.19
CA MET A 167 -14.72 -1.70 -7.61
C MET A 167 -16.01 -2.49 -7.80
N LEU A 168 -16.91 -2.00 -8.61
CA LEU A 168 -18.23 -2.58 -8.87
C LEU A 168 -18.49 -2.69 -10.37
N ASN A 169 -18.93 -3.86 -10.83
CA ASN A 169 -19.55 -4.04 -12.14
C ASN A 169 -20.92 -3.34 -12.15
N LYS A 170 -20.95 -2.16 -12.74
CA LYS A 170 -22.15 -1.31 -12.75
C LYS A 170 -23.28 -1.90 -13.58
N THR A 171 -22.96 -2.56 -14.68
CA THR A 171 -23.95 -3.12 -15.62
C THR A 171 -24.82 -4.18 -14.94
N ASP A 172 -24.18 -5.11 -14.26
CA ASP A 172 -24.90 -6.19 -13.57
C ASP A 172 -25.52 -5.71 -12.26
N TRP A 173 -24.88 -4.74 -11.60
CA TRP A 173 -25.46 -4.04 -10.46
C TRP A 173 -26.80 -3.36 -10.82
N ASP A 174 -26.88 -2.63 -11.93
CA ASP A 174 -28.08 -1.94 -12.34
C ASP A 174 -29.23 -2.93 -12.58
N THR A 175 -28.95 -4.12 -13.13
CA THR A 175 -29.91 -5.19 -13.31
C THR A 175 -30.41 -5.74 -11.97
N PHE A 176 -29.52 -6.03 -11.05
CA PHE A 176 -29.85 -6.50 -9.70
C PHE A 176 -30.64 -5.46 -8.91
N ALA A 177 -30.18 -4.20 -8.92
CA ALA A 177 -30.81 -3.10 -8.20
C ALA A 177 -32.23 -2.83 -8.71
N ALA A 178 -32.44 -2.87 -10.02
CA ALA A 178 -33.78 -2.73 -10.61
C ALA A 178 -34.75 -3.86 -10.19
N ALA A 179 -34.25 -5.07 -10.01
CA ALA A 179 -35.05 -6.23 -9.60
C ALA A 179 -35.36 -6.26 -8.10
N THR A 180 -34.47 -5.74 -7.25
CA THR A 180 -34.55 -5.93 -5.79
C THR A 180 -34.79 -4.63 -5.01
N GLY A 181 -34.53 -3.46 -5.61
CA GLY A 181 -34.52 -2.19 -4.92
C GLY A 181 -33.25 -1.92 -4.10
N ALA A 182 -32.15 -2.63 -4.35
CA ALA A 182 -30.88 -2.38 -3.71
C ALA A 182 -30.33 -0.98 -4.08
N GLU A 183 -29.69 -0.31 -3.12
CA GLU A 183 -29.16 1.03 -3.28
C GLU A 183 -27.63 1.06 -3.07
N LEU A 184 -26.92 1.87 -3.87
CA LEU A 184 -25.46 2.05 -3.73
C LEU A 184 -25.04 2.53 -2.34
N SER A 185 -25.89 3.30 -1.68
CA SER A 185 -25.65 3.79 -0.31
C SER A 185 -25.42 2.68 0.72
N GLN A 186 -26.00 1.50 0.50
CA GLN A 186 -25.83 0.32 1.36
C GLN A 186 -24.39 -0.23 1.30
N LEU A 187 -23.67 0.00 0.19
CA LEU A 187 -22.29 -0.45 0.00
C LEU A 187 -21.25 0.39 0.78
N ALA A 188 -21.68 1.47 1.42
CA ALA A 188 -20.78 2.32 2.22
C ALA A 188 -20.30 1.65 3.53
N THR A 189 -21.03 0.64 4.01
CA THR A 189 -20.69 -0.08 5.25
C THR A 189 -20.50 -1.57 5.02
N LEU A 190 -19.63 -2.20 5.81
CA LEU A 190 -19.40 -3.66 5.76
C LEU A 190 -20.69 -4.43 6.03
N GLU A 191 -21.46 -4.01 7.04
CA GLU A 191 -22.75 -4.62 7.36
C GLU A 191 -23.76 -4.48 6.21
N GLY A 192 -23.76 -3.33 5.51
CA GLY A 192 -24.57 -3.11 4.32
C GLY A 192 -24.13 -3.98 3.15
N VAL A 193 -22.82 -4.13 2.93
CA VAL A 193 -22.28 -5.06 1.92
C VAL A 193 -22.73 -6.50 2.21
N VAL A 194 -22.69 -6.95 3.46
CA VAL A 194 -23.19 -8.29 3.83
C VAL A 194 -24.68 -8.45 3.51
N GLN A 195 -25.50 -7.42 3.82
CA GLN A 195 -26.94 -7.46 3.52
C GLN A 195 -27.20 -7.49 2.01
N VAL A 196 -26.51 -6.66 1.23
CA VAL A 196 -26.61 -6.62 -0.24
C VAL A 196 -26.15 -7.96 -0.83
N SER A 197 -25.05 -8.52 -0.33
CA SER A 197 -24.51 -9.79 -0.82
C SER A 197 -25.46 -10.96 -0.57
N ARG A 198 -26.11 -10.97 0.58
CA ARG A 198 -27.16 -11.94 0.86
C ARG A 198 -28.36 -11.77 -0.09
N ALA A 199 -28.82 -10.54 -0.31
CA ALA A 199 -29.93 -10.27 -1.23
C ALA A 199 -29.59 -10.66 -2.66
N TYR A 200 -28.34 -10.43 -3.09
CA TYR A 200 -27.84 -10.83 -4.40
C TYR A 200 -27.82 -12.36 -4.56
N TYR A 201 -27.32 -13.07 -3.54
CA TYR A 201 -27.33 -14.53 -3.52
C TYR A 201 -28.76 -15.07 -3.62
N GLU A 202 -29.70 -14.58 -2.79
CA GLU A 202 -31.09 -15.00 -2.78
C GLU A 202 -31.79 -14.66 -4.11
N TRP A 203 -31.48 -13.52 -4.72
CA TRP A 203 -32.01 -13.13 -6.04
C TRP A 203 -31.50 -14.05 -7.14
N THR A 204 -30.20 -14.29 -7.23
CA THR A 204 -29.62 -15.16 -8.28
C THR A 204 -30.07 -16.61 -8.13
N ASP A 205 -30.17 -17.14 -6.91
CA ASP A 205 -30.74 -18.47 -6.63
C ASP A 205 -32.19 -18.58 -7.13
N SER A 206 -32.98 -17.51 -7.00
CA SER A 206 -34.36 -17.48 -7.48
C SER A 206 -34.52 -17.53 -9.01
N LEU A 207 -33.46 -17.23 -9.77
CA LEU A 207 -33.46 -17.27 -11.23
C LEU A 207 -33.37 -18.70 -11.79
N ALA A 208 -32.91 -19.66 -10.97
CA ALA A 208 -32.79 -21.06 -11.33
C ALA A 208 -33.54 -21.96 -10.30
N PRO A 209 -34.88 -21.87 -10.18
CA PRO A 209 -35.64 -22.51 -9.10
C PRO A 209 -35.55 -24.03 -9.05
N ASP A 210 -35.10 -24.66 -10.12
CA ASP A 210 -34.90 -26.11 -10.20
C ASP A 210 -33.53 -26.56 -9.61
N VAL A 211 -32.65 -25.61 -9.29
CA VAL A 211 -31.33 -25.88 -8.69
C VAL A 211 -31.20 -25.03 -7.42
N PRO A 212 -31.69 -25.51 -6.27
CA PRO A 212 -31.66 -24.73 -5.04
C PRO A 212 -30.25 -24.57 -4.51
N ASP A 213 -30.01 -23.44 -3.82
CA ASP A 213 -28.73 -23.09 -3.17
C ASP A 213 -27.57 -22.81 -4.15
N ASP A 214 -27.87 -22.47 -5.44
CA ASP A 214 -26.88 -22.14 -6.48
C ASP A 214 -26.65 -20.62 -6.66
N GLY A 215 -27.14 -19.81 -5.72
CA GLY A 215 -26.95 -18.36 -5.73
C GLY A 215 -25.48 -17.95 -5.84
N LYS A 216 -25.24 -16.82 -6.53
CA LYS A 216 -23.88 -16.30 -6.77
C LYS A 216 -23.39 -15.40 -5.67
N ALA A 217 -22.09 -15.40 -5.43
CA ALA A 217 -21.44 -14.45 -4.54
C ALA A 217 -21.45 -13.03 -5.16
N PHE A 218 -21.63 -12.02 -4.32
CA PHE A 218 -21.64 -10.62 -4.75
C PHE A 218 -20.26 -9.98 -4.63
N TYR A 219 -19.56 -10.24 -3.51
CA TYR A 219 -18.41 -9.46 -3.09
C TYR A 219 -17.24 -10.34 -2.65
N GLY A 220 -16.04 -9.83 -2.85
CA GLY A 220 -14.81 -10.36 -2.32
C GLY A 220 -13.83 -9.27 -1.92
N ARG A 221 -12.74 -9.65 -1.25
CA ARG A 221 -11.69 -8.69 -0.97
C ARG A 221 -10.31 -9.34 -1.09
N ASP A 222 -9.35 -8.52 -1.52
CA ASP A 222 -7.93 -8.82 -1.40
C ASP A 222 -7.43 -8.40 -0.01
N ALA A 223 -6.24 -8.86 0.40
CA ALA A 223 -5.50 -8.41 1.59
C ALA A 223 -6.32 -8.44 2.90
N VAL A 224 -6.61 -9.65 3.39
CA VAL A 224 -7.38 -9.87 4.63
C VAL A 224 -6.67 -9.30 5.88
N ALA A 225 -5.33 -9.25 5.89
CA ALA A 225 -4.60 -8.58 6.97
C ALA A 225 -4.97 -7.10 7.10
N ASN A 226 -5.16 -6.39 5.98
CA ASN A 226 -5.60 -5.00 6.01
C ASN A 226 -7.00 -4.86 6.61
N TYR A 227 -7.89 -5.82 6.34
CA TYR A 227 -9.22 -5.84 6.95
C TYR A 227 -9.17 -5.91 8.48
N PHE A 228 -8.27 -6.73 9.03
CA PHE A 228 -8.08 -6.79 10.49
C PHE A 228 -7.52 -5.47 11.04
N PHE A 229 -6.47 -4.93 10.42
CA PHE A 229 -5.85 -3.69 10.88
C PHE A 229 -6.81 -2.49 10.79
N THR A 230 -7.36 -2.24 9.62
CA THR A 230 -8.26 -1.09 9.41
C THR A 230 -9.59 -1.28 10.11
N GLY A 231 -10.17 -2.48 10.09
CA GLY A 231 -11.44 -2.77 10.74
C GLY A 231 -11.36 -2.61 12.26
N SER A 232 -10.30 -3.10 12.89
CA SER A 232 -10.08 -2.86 14.32
C SER A 232 -9.97 -1.37 14.62
N ARG A 233 -9.22 -0.64 13.80
CA ARG A 233 -9.04 0.81 13.96
C ARG A 233 -10.34 1.59 13.74
N GLN A 234 -11.14 1.22 12.74
CA GLN A 234 -12.48 1.77 12.49
C GLN A 234 -13.39 1.58 13.70
N LEU A 235 -13.28 0.44 14.38
CA LEU A 235 -14.02 0.11 15.61
C LEU A 235 -13.40 0.70 16.89
N GLY A 236 -12.40 1.57 16.75
CA GLY A 236 -11.78 2.30 17.87
C GLY A 236 -10.69 1.54 18.60
N GLN A 237 -10.19 0.42 18.07
CA GLN A 237 -9.14 -0.38 18.68
C GLN A 237 -7.85 -0.38 17.87
N GLU A 238 -6.73 -0.14 18.52
CA GLU A 238 -5.40 -0.45 18.00
C GLU A 238 -5.10 -1.94 18.23
N LEU A 239 -4.87 -2.69 17.16
CA LEU A 239 -4.63 -4.14 17.25
C LEU A 239 -3.27 -4.47 17.86
N LEU A 240 -2.27 -3.64 17.60
CA LEU A 240 -0.89 -3.83 18.04
C LEU A 240 -0.43 -2.65 18.91
N ASP A 241 -0.03 -2.91 20.15
CA ASP A 241 0.76 -1.97 20.94
C ASP A 241 2.22 -2.39 20.91
N ILE A 242 3.06 -1.55 20.28
CA ILE A 242 4.48 -1.86 20.06
C ILE A 242 5.33 -0.97 20.94
N GLN A 243 6.06 -1.59 21.88
CA GLN A 243 6.98 -0.93 22.80
C GLN A 243 8.32 -1.67 22.78
N ASN A 244 9.42 -0.93 22.54
CA ASN A 244 10.78 -1.49 22.53
C ASN A 244 10.93 -2.73 21.62
N ASP A 245 10.35 -2.66 20.40
CA ASP A 245 10.37 -3.75 19.42
C ASP A 245 9.60 -5.03 19.84
N GLN A 246 8.74 -4.92 20.81
CA GLN A 246 7.83 -6.00 21.23
C GLN A 246 6.38 -5.56 21.03
N ALA A 247 5.56 -6.44 20.44
CA ALA A 247 4.15 -6.18 20.21
C ALA A 247 3.29 -6.93 21.23
N SER A 248 2.35 -6.19 21.83
CA SER A 248 1.23 -6.77 22.56
C SER A 248 0.01 -6.79 21.64
N ILE A 249 -0.66 -7.93 21.54
CA ILE A 249 -1.87 -8.10 20.73
C ILE A 249 -3.10 -7.68 21.54
N HIS A 250 -3.85 -6.72 21.03
CA HIS A 250 -5.10 -6.26 21.60
C HIS A 250 -6.27 -6.80 20.76
N ALA A 251 -6.64 -8.04 20.99
CA ALA A 251 -7.74 -8.71 20.31
C ALA A 251 -9.03 -8.60 21.15
N ASP A 252 -9.70 -7.44 21.12
CA ASP A 252 -11.01 -7.29 21.78
C ASP A 252 -12.03 -8.24 21.14
N LYS A 253 -12.74 -8.97 21.99
CA LYS A 253 -13.64 -10.05 21.54
C LYS A 253 -14.82 -9.53 20.73
N GLU A 254 -15.38 -8.38 21.11
CA GLU A 254 -16.51 -7.79 20.39
C GLU A 254 -16.07 -7.23 19.02
N VAL A 255 -14.87 -6.66 18.95
CA VAL A 255 -14.27 -6.24 17.67
C VAL A 255 -14.05 -7.45 16.77
N PHE A 256 -13.47 -8.53 17.29
CA PHE A 256 -13.19 -9.74 16.51
C PHE A 256 -14.47 -10.46 16.12
N ARG A 257 -15.55 -10.38 16.92
CA ARG A 257 -16.87 -10.89 16.54
C ARG A 257 -17.41 -10.13 15.32
N LYS A 258 -17.32 -8.81 15.30
CA LYS A 258 -17.73 -8.02 14.13
C LYS A 258 -16.90 -8.34 12.88
N LEU A 259 -15.58 -8.52 13.04
CA LEU A 259 -14.72 -8.94 11.94
C LEU A 259 -15.11 -10.32 11.41
N TRP A 260 -15.40 -11.28 12.29
CA TRP A 260 -15.89 -12.61 11.94
C TRP A 260 -17.24 -12.56 11.21
N GLU A 261 -18.21 -11.84 11.75
CA GLU A 261 -19.56 -11.73 11.20
C GLU A 261 -19.62 -11.06 9.83
N ASN A 262 -18.69 -10.14 9.55
CA ASN A 262 -18.64 -9.39 8.29
C ASN A 262 -17.61 -9.91 7.26
N TYR A 263 -16.94 -11.01 7.55
CA TYR A 263 -16.07 -11.69 6.58
C TYR A 263 -16.33 -13.20 6.52
N TYR A 264 -16.12 -13.92 7.62
CA TYR A 264 -16.22 -15.38 7.63
C TYR A 264 -17.66 -15.87 7.39
N VAL A 265 -18.63 -15.31 8.10
CA VAL A 265 -20.04 -15.73 7.95
C VAL A 265 -20.53 -15.56 6.51
N PRO A 266 -20.35 -14.41 5.83
CA PRO A 266 -20.73 -14.29 4.42
C PRO A 266 -19.93 -15.18 3.48
N MET A 267 -18.64 -15.48 3.77
CA MET A 267 -17.84 -16.43 2.98
C MET A 267 -18.44 -17.85 3.02
N VAL A 268 -18.64 -18.42 4.21
CA VAL A 268 -19.18 -19.78 4.34
C VAL A 268 -20.65 -19.90 3.90
N SER A 269 -21.39 -18.78 3.88
CA SER A 269 -22.75 -18.71 3.37
C SER A 269 -22.82 -18.65 1.84
N GLY A 270 -21.69 -18.38 1.15
CA GLY A 270 -21.62 -18.21 -0.30
C GLY A 270 -22.02 -16.81 -0.79
N TRP A 271 -22.19 -15.84 0.11
CA TRP A 271 -22.51 -14.46 -0.25
C TRP A 271 -21.28 -13.67 -0.66
N PHE A 272 -20.12 -13.99 -0.09
CA PHE A 272 -18.80 -13.55 -0.49
C PHE A 272 -18.07 -14.68 -1.19
N GLY A 273 -17.08 -14.31 -2.05
CA GLY A 273 -16.29 -15.28 -2.79
C GLY A 273 -14.83 -14.88 -2.97
N ALA A 274 -14.00 -15.88 -3.23
CA ALA A 274 -12.59 -15.75 -3.55
C ALA A 274 -12.16 -16.98 -4.37
N TYR A 275 -12.21 -16.90 -5.70
CA TYR A 275 -12.04 -18.05 -6.60
C TYR A 275 -10.70 -18.03 -7.34
N GLY A 276 -10.34 -16.90 -7.95
CA GLY A 276 -9.09 -16.70 -8.65
C GLY A 276 -7.97 -16.20 -7.73
N LYS A 277 -6.84 -15.87 -8.34
CA LYS A 277 -5.71 -15.27 -7.61
C LYS A 277 -6.04 -13.87 -7.10
N PHE A 278 -6.72 -13.07 -7.92
CA PHE A 278 -7.16 -11.71 -7.61
C PHE A 278 -8.67 -11.59 -7.79
N ARG A 279 -9.30 -10.70 -7.02
CA ARG A 279 -10.76 -10.47 -7.11
C ARG A 279 -11.19 -9.88 -8.45
N SER A 280 -10.29 -9.15 -9.13
CA SER A 280 -10.54 -8.70 -10.50
C SER A 280 -10.70 -9.86 -11.51
N ASP A 281 -10.03 -11.01 -11.27
CA ASP A 281 -10.22 -12.21 -12.08
C ASP A 281 -11.64 -12.77 -11.89
N ASP A 282 -12.16 -12.74 -10.66
CA ASP A 282 -13.49 -13.25 -10.33
C ASP A 282 -14.61 -12.35 -10.93
N VAL A 283 -14.36 -11.03 -11.03
CA VAL A 283 -15.29 -10.14 -11.76
C VAL A 283 -15.24 -10.41 -13.25
N LYS A 284 -14.07 -10.71 -13.81
CA LYS A 284 -13.92 -11.04 -15.23
C LYS A 284 -14.71 -12.30 -15.62
N THR A 285 -14.76 -13.29 -14.75
CA THR A 285 -15.55 -14.53 -14.97
C THR A 285 -17.03 -14.38 -14.62
N GLY A 286 -17.44 -13.28 -13.97
CA GLY A 286 -18.80 -13.06 -13.50
C GLY A 286 -19.15 -13.82 -12.23
N ASP A 287 -18.15 -14.27 -11.49
CA ASP A 287 -18.30 -14.94 -10.20
C ASP A 287 -18.52 -13.94 -9.05
N LEU A 288 -18.06 -12.68 -9.24
CA LEU A 288 -18.30 -11.55 -8.32
C LEU A 288 -18.80 -10.32 -9.11
N LEU A 289 -19.62 -9.48 -8.45
CA LEU A 289 -19.96 -8.16 -8.95
C LEU A 289 -19.03 -7.06 -8.42
N ALA A 290 -18.56 -7.20 -7.19
CA ALA A 290 -17.78 -6.18 -6.51
C ALA A 290 -16.60 -6.77 -5.75
N TYR A 291 -15.57 -5.96 -5.59
CA TYR A 291 -14.47 -6.32 -4.69
C TYR A 291 -13.82 -5.08 -4.07
N THR A 292 -13.20 -5.29 -2.91
CA THR A 292 -12.25 -4.33 -2.34
C THR A 292 -10.83 -4.78 -2.66
N GLY A 293 -10.06 -3.88 -3.27
CA GLY A 293 -8.66 -4.11 -3.64
C GLY A 293 -7.87 -2.80 -3.74
N SER A 294 -6.59 -2.92 -4.08
CA SER A 294 -5.69 -1.77 -4.18
C SER A 294 -6.03 -0.86 -5.36
N THR A 295 -5.93 0.46 -5.15
CA THR A 295 -6.00 1.47 -6.23
C THR A 295 -5.00 1.19 -7.35
N ALA A 296 -3.84 0.64 -7.03
CA ALA A 296 -2.82 0.27 -8.02
C ALA A 296 -3.22 -0.93 -8.90
N SER A 297 -4.32 -1.62 -8.58
CA SER A 297 -4.83 -2.76 -9.36
C SER A 297 -6.04 -2.42 -10.24
N VAL A 298 -6.56 -1.20 -10.19
CA VAL A 298 -7.78 -0.83 -10.93
C VAL A 298 -7.66 -1.01 -12.44
N GLY A 299 -6.46 -0.84 -12.98
CA GLY A 299 -6.20 -1.06 -14.40
C GLY A 299 -6.46 -2.50 -14.89
N TYR A 300 -6.58 -3.46 -13.97
CA TYR A 300 -6.92 -4.87 -14.25
C TYR A 300 -8.43 -5.15 -14.15
N PHE A 301 -9.25 -4.17 -13.78
CA PHE A 301 -10.70 -4.33 -13.80
C PHE A 301 -11.16 -4.63 -15.24
N PRO A 302 -11.97 -5.69 -15.46
CA PRO A 302 -12.34 -6.12 -16.81
C PRO A 302 -13.30 -5.14 -17.49
N SER A 303 -13.22 -5.04 -18.80
CA SER A 303 -14.19 -4.31 -19.63
C SER A 303 -15.39 -5.16 -20.06
N GLN A 304 -15.34 -6.46 -19.78
CA GLN A 304 -16.40 -7.43 -20.07
C GLN A 304 -16.37 -8.57 -19.08
N VAL A 305 -17.52 -9.13 -18.78
CA VAL A 305 -17.62 -10.48 -18.20
C VAL A 305 -17.46 -11.49 -19.35
N GLU A 306 -16.70 -12.55 -19.11
CA GLU A 306 -16.47 -13.61 -20.06
C GLU A 306 -16.28 -14.94 -19.32
N ASN A 307 -17.21 -15.86 -19.51
CA ASN A 307 -17.13 -17.24 -19.05
C ASN A 307 -17.64 -18.21 -20.12
N GLU A 308 -17.77 -19.49 -19.79
CA GLU A 308 -18.16 -20.55 -20.77
C GLU A 308 -19.57 -20.34 -21.35
N THR A 309 -20.46 -19.62 -20.68
CA THR A 309 -21.89 -19.50 -21.04
C THR A 309 -22.34 -18.10 -21.38
N ASP A 310 -21.55 -17.08 -20.99
CA ASP A 310 -21.91 -15.68 -21.13
C ASP A 310 -20.68 -14.81 -21.46
N ALA A 311 -20.90 -13.82 -22.31
CA ALA A 311 -19.92 -12.78 -22.61
C ALA A 311 -20.67 -11.46 -22.90
N HIS A 312 -20.46 -10.45 -22.03
CA HIS A 312 -21.07 -9.14 -22.22
C HIS A 312 -20.16 -8.00 -21.71
N PRO A 313 -20.22 -6.82 -22.34
CA PRO A 313 -19.47 -5.67 -21.88
C PRO A 313 -20.03 -5.15 -20.57
N ILE A 314 -19.15 -4.63 -19.70
CA ILE A 314 -19.54 -4.04 -18.43
C ILE A 314 -18.97 -2.63 -18.25
N ASP A 315 -19.75 -1.78 -17.61
CA ASP A 315 -19.31 -0.52 -17.03
C ASP A 315 -18.87 -0.73 -15.59
N TYR A 316 -18.15 0.24 -15.03
CA TYR A 316 -17.62 0.18 -13.68
C TYR A 316 -18.08 1.38 -12.81
N LEU A 317 -18.01 1.18 -11.50
CA LEU A 317 -18.02 2.26 -10.51
C LEU A 317 -16.84 2.11 -9.57
N VAL A 318 -16.21 3.25 -9.25
CA VAL A 318 -15.23 3.38 -8.19
C VAL A 318 -15.93 3.92 -6.95
N LEU A 319 -15.86 3.19 -5.84
CA LEU A 319 -16.51 3.54 -4.58
C LEU A 319 -15.48 3.50 -3.44
N ASN A 320 -15.75 4.18 -2.34
CA ASN A 320 -14.97 4.01 -1.12
C ASN A 320 -14.98 2.53 -0.67
N ALA A 321 -13.84 2.03 -0.20
CA ALA A 321 -13.84 0.76 0.53
C ALA A 321 -14.82 0.85 1.70
N PRO A 322 -15.67 -0.16 1.93
CA PRO A 322 -16.67 -0.11 2.99
C PRO A 322 -16.00 -0.09 4.37
N ILE A 323 -16.54 0.70 5.27
CA ILE A 323 -16.11 0.78 6.67
C ILE A 323 -17.20 0.17 7.59
N PHE A 324 -16.88 -0.14 8.84
CA PHE A 324 -17.89 -0.53 9.80
C PHE A 324 -18.91 0.59 10.06
N ALA A 325 -20.18 0.25 10.21
CA ALA A 325 -21.25 1.22 10.48
C ALA A 325 -20.95 2.00 11.77
N GLY A 326 -20.92 3.34 11.66
CA GLY A 326 -20.54 4.23 12.75
C GLY A 326 -19.06 4.23 13.10
N GLY A 327 -18.24 3.52 12.33
CA GLY A 327 -16.79 3.45 12.49
C GLY A 327 -16.05 4.72 12.09
N GLN A 328 -14.80 4.81 12.51
CA GLN A 328 -13.90 5.89 12.08
C GLN A 328 -13.57 5.76 10.59
N LYS A 329 -13.43 6.88 9.89
CA LYS A 329 -12.99 6.92 8.48
C LYS A 329 -11.48 6.64 8.38
N VAL A 330 -11.11 5.38 8.50
CA VAL A 330 -9.74 4.90 8.43
C VAL A 330 -9.62 3.94 7.25
N ILE A 331 -8.60 4.16 6.44
CA ILE A 331 -8.24 3.31 5.30
C ILE A 331 -6.77 2.92 5.39
N VAL A 332 -6.41 1.81 4.75
CA VAL A 332 -5.02 1.36 4.75
C VAL A 332 -4.16 2.25 3.84
N GLN A 333 -2.95 2.57 4.31
CA GLN A 333 -1.89 3.08 3.47
C GLN A 333 -1.09 1.91 2.91
N GLN A 334 -0.95 1.86 1.59
CA GLN A 334 -0.21 0.84 0.86
C GLN A 334 0.80 1.46 -0.10
N GLY A 335 1.55 0.61 -0.81
CA GLY A 335 2.62 0.99 -1.73
C GLY A 335 3.96 1.06 -1.01
N ALA A 336 4.87 0.17 -1.40
CA ALA A 336 6.23 0.15 -0.88
C ALA A 336 6.95 1.45 -1.21
N GLY A 337 7.77 1.94 -0.30
CA GLY A 337 8.75 2.96 -0.61
C GLY A 337 10.05 2.35 -1.16
N ILE A 338 11.06 3.18 -1.37
CA ILE A 338 12.41 2.73 -1.73
C ILE A 338 13.35 2.99 -0.56
N VAL A 339 14.13 2.00 -0.22
CA VAL A 339 15.25 2.10 0.73
C VAL A 339 16.58 2.16 -0.02
N VAL A 340 17.58 2.77 0.61
CA VAL A 340 18.94 2.84 0.11
C VAL A 340 19.83 1.97 0.98
N THR A 341 20.55 1.03 0.38
CA THR A 341 21.53 0.20 1.07
C THR A 341 22.75 1.04 1.47
N LYS A 342 23.20 0.88 2.70
CA LYS A 342 24.34 1.63 3.23
C LYS A 342 25.60 1.33 2.44
N SER A 343 26.31 2.39 2.05
CA SER A 343 27.51 2.32 1.23
C SER A 343 28.41 3.53 1.47
N ASP A 344 29.22 3.94 0.49
CA ASP A 344 29.95 5.19 0.58
C ASP A 344 29.03 6.40 0.30
N GLU A 345 29.36 7.56 0.88
CA GLU A 345 28.56 8.80 0.80
C GLU A 345 28.23 9.20 -0.63
N ARG A 346 29.13 8.98 -1.57
CA ARG A 346 28.95 9.34 -2.99
C ARG A 346 27.87 8.46 -3.64
N ARG A 347 27.86 7.17 -3.32
CA ARG A 347 26.93 6.20 -3.85
C ARG A 347 25.53 6.42 -3.26
N GLU A 348 25.43 6.64 -1.94
CA GLU A 348 24.19 7.02 -1.28
C GLU A 348 23.62 8.33 -1.82
N GLN A 349 24.46 9.36 -2.03
CA GLN A 349 24.05 10.60 -2.67
C GLN A 349 23.51 10.37 -4.08
N ALA A 350 24.12 9.49 -4.87
CA ALA A 350 23.63 9.18 -6.21
C ALA A 350 22.24 8.52 -6.19
N CYS A 351 21.98 7.63 -5.23
CA CYS A 351 20.64 7.05 -5.00
C CYS A 351 19.62 8.15 -4.66
N VAL A 352 19.97 9.04 -3.75
CA VAL A 352 19.09 10.15 -3.34
C VAL A 352 18.79 11.12 -4.50
N GLU A 353 19.73 11.37 -5.39
CA GLU A 353 19.48 12.18 -6.60
C GLU A 353 18.45 11.52 -7.54
N PHE A 354 18.49 10.20 -7.68
CA PHE A 354 17.45 9.45 -8.40
C PHE A 354 16.08 9.58 -7.71
N LEU A 355 16.01 9.37 -6.38
CA LEU A 355 14.77 9.50 -5.62
C LEU A 355 14.17 10.91 -5.73
N ARG A 356 14.98 11.97 -5.60
CA ARG A 356 14.52 13.35 -5.79
C ARG A 356 13.94 13.58 -7.17
N TRP A 357 14.61 13.09 -8.21
CA TRP A 357 14.16 13.25 -9.58
C TRP A 357 12.86 12.46 -9.83
N PHE A 358 12.80 11.22 -9.38
CA PHE A 358 11.63 10.35 -9.56
C PHE A 358 10.37 10.90 -8.88
N THR A 359 10.53 11.55 -7.73
CA THR A 359 9.42 12.11 -6.95
C THR A 359 9.13 13.59 -7.27
N GLN A 360 9.78 14.19 -8.24
CA GLN A 360 9.34 15.49 -8.78
C GLN A 360 7.88 15.36 -9.24
N PRO A 361 7.03 16.37 -9.00
CA PRO A 361 5.60 16.28 -9.32
C PRO A 361 5.31 15.78 -10.74
N GLU A 362 6.10 16.21 -11.72
CA GLU A 362 5.96 15.81 -13.10
C GLU A 362 6.23 14.30 -13.30
N ASN A 363 7.39 13.81 -12.86
CA ASN A 363 7.81 12.43 -13.04
C ASN A 363 6.96 11.47 -12.22
N ASN A 364 6.61 11.87 -11.00
CA ASN A 364 5.78 11.08 -10.11
C ASN A 364 4.33 10.98 -10.62
N THR A 365 3.80 12.04 -11.27
CA THR A 365 2.52 11.99 -11.98
C THR A 365 2.58 11.05 -13.18
N VAL A 366 3.67 11.06 -13.96
CA VAL A 366 3.86 10.12 -15.07
C VAL A 366 3.82 8.67 -14.57
N PHE A 367 4.52 8.39 -13.45
CA PHE A 367 4.46 7.06 -12.85
C PHE A 367 3.04 6.71 -12.37
N GLY A 368 2.34 7.63 -11.70
CA GLY A 368 0.97 7.44 -11.24
C GLY A 368 0.01 7.15 -12.39
N ALA A 369 0.07 7.93 -13.46
CA ALA A 369 -0.79 7.77 -14.64
C ALA A 369 -0.62 6.41 -15.35
N GLY A 370 0.61 5.88 -15.38
CA GLY A 370 0.89 4.59 -16.02
C GLY A 370 0.73 3.38 -15.10
N SER A 371 0.74 3.57 -13.78
CA SER A 371 0.79 2.48 -12.80
C SER A 371 -0.45 2.35 -11.91
N GLY A 372 -1.27 3.41 -11.79
CA GLY A 372 -2.38 3.49 -10.84
C GLY A 372 -1.98 3.82 -9.40
N TYR A 373 -0.71 4.10 -9.14
CA TYR A 373 -0.26 4.59 -7.84
C TYR A 373 -0.55 6.09 -7.66
N LEU A 374 -0.75 6.49 -6.41
CA LEU A 374 -0.89 7.90 -6.04
C LEU A 374 0.48 8.57 -5.94
N PRO A 375 0.64 9.80 -6.46
CA PRO A 375 1.83 10.60 -6.27
C PRO A 375 2.07 10.90 -4.79
N VAL A 376 3.34 11.16 -4.43
CA VAL A 376 3.72 11.27 -3.01
C VAL A 376 3.95 12.69 -2.52
N THR A 377 3.99 13.68 -3.41
CA THR A 377 4.13 15.08 -3.00
C THR A 377 2.77 15.77 -2.91
N LYS A 378 2.63 16.71 -1.96
CA LYS A 378 1.41 17.55 -1.81
C LYS A 378 1.05 18.27 -3.10
N GLN A 379 2.06 18.69 -3.89
CA GLN A 379 1.84 19.38 -5.15
C GLN A 379 1.26 18.43 -6.20
N ALA A 380 1.81 17.22 -6.35
CA ALA A 380 1.34 16.25 -7.36
C ALA A 380 -0.02 15.65 -7.01
N GLN A 381 -0.43 15.72 -5.75
CA GLN A 381 -1.78 15.33 -5.28
C GLN A 381 -2.84 16.44 -5.47
N ARG A 382 -2.49 17.56 -6.06
CA ARG A 382 -3.51 18.54 -6.50
C ARG A 382 -4.03 18.10 -7.86
N LEU A 383 -5.35 17.90 -7.98
CA LEU A 383 -5.95 17.35 -9.20
C LEU A 383 -5.62 18.18 -10.44
N GLU A 384 -5.65 19.51 -10.32
CA GLU A 384 -5.31 20.40 -11.42
C GLU A 384 -3.84 20.24 -11.88
N VAL A 385 -2.90 19.97 -10.96
CA VAL A 385 -1.48 19.72 -11.28
C VAL A 385 -1.34 18.38 -11.98
N PHE A 386 -2.00 17.34 -11.44
CA PHE A 386 -2.00 16.02 -12.05
C PHE A 386 -2.54 16.06 -13.48
N GLN A 387 -3.69 16.67 -13.69
CA GLN A 387 -4.33 16.80 -15.02
C GLN A 387 -3.48 17.63 -15.99
N GLN A 388 -2.83 18.69 -15.50
CA GLN A 388 -1.94 19.53 -16.33
C GLN A 388 -0.76 18.70 -16.83
N VAL A 389 -0.09 17.92 -15.96
CA VAL A 389 1.04 17.06 -16.37
C VAL A 389 0.59 16.00 -17.37
N VAL A 390 -0.55 15.34 -17.14
CA VAL A 390 -1.12 14.36 -18.08
C VAL A 390 -1.33 15.00 -19.46
N SER A 391 -1.86 16.23 -19.51
CA SER A 391 -2.07 16.98 -20.76
C SER A 391 -0.76 17.39 -21.42
N ASP A 392 0.16 18.01 -20.68
CA ASP A 392 1.42 18.54 -21.20
C ASP A 392 2.35 17.46 -21.76
N LYS A 393 2.36 16.30 -21.10
CA LYS A 393 3.12 15.12 -21.54
C LYS A 393 2.36 14.26 -22.56
N ASN A 394 1.12 14.62 -22.90
CA ASN A 394 0.25 13.86 -23.78
C ASN A 394 0.17 12.36 -23.39
N LEU A 395 0.00 12.10 -22.08
CA LEU A 395 -0.03 10.75 -21.56
C LEU A 395 -1.34 10.05 -21.93
N THR A 396 -1.22 8.83 -22.44
CA THR A 396 -2.38 7.94 -22.59
C THR A 396 -2.58 7.19 -21.29
N MET A 397 -3.69 7.45 -20.61
CA MET A 397 -4.03 6.83 -19.34
C MET A 397 -5.27 5.96 -19.51
N ASN A 398 -5.29 4.79 -18.85
CA ASN A 398 -6.51 3.99 -18.76
C ASN A 398 -7.59 4.83 -18.06
N PRO A 399 -8.81 4.98 -18.64
CA PRO A 399 -9.85 5.81 -18.06
C PRO A 399 -10.19 5.48 -16.61
N ILE A 400 -10.27 4.20 -16.26
CA ILE A 400 -10.55 3.75 -14.90
C ILE A 400 -9.44 4.14 -13.91
N THR A 401 -8.17 4.09 -14.35
CA THR A 401 -7.03 4.56 -13.54
C THR A 401 -7.14 6.06 -13.27
N GLY A 402 -7.47 6.84 -14.30
CA GLY A 402 -7.66 8.28 -14.15
C GLY A 402 -8.80 8.64 -13.21
N GLU A 403 -9.93 7.95 -13.32
CA GLU A 403 -11.06 8.14 -12.42
C GLU A 403 -10.71 7.75 -10.98
N CYS A 404 -10.02 6.63 -10.78
CA CYS A 404 -9.60 6.19 -9.47
C CYS A 404 -8.64 7.18 -8.78
N ILE A 405 -7.65 7.71 -9.50
CA ILE A 405 -6.72 8.71 -8.95
C ILE A 405 -7.48 9.99 -8.59
N ARG A 406 -8.36 10.47 -9.49
CA ARG A 406 -9.25 11.61 -9.20
C ARG A 406 -10.07 11.38 -7.94
N PHE A 407 -10.73 10.21 -7.86
CA PHE A 407 -11.54 9.81 -6.71
C PHE A 407 -10.73 9.82 -5.41
N CYS A 408 -9.52 9.26 -5.40
CA CYS A 408 -8.66 9.25 -4.21
C CYS A 408 -8.23 10.66 -3.80
N ILE A 409 -7.95 11.55 -4.74
CA ILE A 409 -7.52 12.93 -4.45
C ILE A 409 -8.69 13.76 -3.89
N GLU A 410 -9.90 13.63 -4.44
CA GLU A 410 -11.05 14.47 -4.11
C GLU A 410 -11.94 13.87 -3.02
N ASP A 411 -12.37 12.62 -3.21
CA ASP A 411 -13.47 12.03 -2.43
C ASP A 411 -12.97 11.32 -1.14
N MET A 412 -11.67 11.05 -1.03
CA MET A 412 -11.08 10.39 0.14
C MET A 412 -10.32 11.36 1.07
N SER A 413 -10.44 12.66 0.86
CA SER A 413 -9.69 13.70 1.60
C SER A 413 -10.02 13.77 3.10
N ASP A 414 -11.14 13.20 3.55
CA ASP A 414 -11.56 13.13 4.96
C ASP A 414 -11.26 11.79 5.63
N TYR A 415 -10.59 10.88 4.92
CA TYR A 415 -10.13 9.62 5.48
C TYR A 415 -8.73 9.75 6.08
N THR A 416 -8.50 9.04 7.18
CA THR A 416 -7.17 8.89 7.77
C THR A 416 -6.47 7.68 7.16
N TYR A 417 -5.32 7.91 6.56
CA TYR A 417 -4.44 6.83 6.09
C TYR A 417 -3.76 6.17 7.28
N TYR A 418 -3.84 4.86 7.34
CA TYR A 418 -3.30 4.06 8.43
C TYR A 418 -2.28 3.03 7.92
N SER A 419 -1.12 3.03 8.54
CA SER A 419 -0.10 2.00 8.40
C SER A 419 0.22 1.44 9.78
N PRO A 420 0.14 0.12 10.02
CA PRO A 420 0.55 -0.43 11.30
C PRO A 420 2.04 -0.19 11.53
N ARG A 421 2.42 0.08 12.77
CA ARG A 421 3.85 0.16 13.13
C ARG A 421 4.52 -1.17 12.91
N THR A 422 5.78 -1.13 12.51
CA THR A 422 6.59 -2.34 12.30
C THR A 422 7.39 -2.72 13.55
N PHE A 423 7.70 -4.01 13.67
CA PHE A 423 8.55 -4.61 14.71
C PHE A 423 9.14 -5.92 14.16
N THR A 424 10.09 -6.52 14.87
CA THR A 424 10.85 -7.69 14.39
C THR A 424 9.96 -8.83 13.85
N ASN A 425 8.83 -9.11 14.51
CA ASN A 425 7.91 -10.19 14.12
C ASN A 425 6.68 -9.72 13.33
N GLY A 426 6.66 -8.49 12.83
CA GLY A 426 5.53 -7.88 12.13
C GLY A 426 5.06 -8.70 10.94
N SER A 427 6.00 -9.20 10.14
CA SER A 427 5.68 -10.08 9.00
C SER A 427 5.01 -11.40 9.42
N ALA A 428 5.42 -12.01 10.55
CA ALA A 428 4.80 -13.24 11.05
C ALA A 428 3.36 -12.98 11.53
N VAL A 429 3.12 -11.89 12.25
CA VAL A 429 1.77 -11.48 12.67
C VAL A 429 0.90 -11.17 11.46
N ARG A 430 1.42 -10.44 10.47
CA ARG A 430 0.69 -10.14 9.24
C ARG A 430 0.26 -11.40 8.49
N LYS A 431 1.10 -12.44 8.42
CA LYS A 431 0.74 -13.72 7.81
C LYS A 431 -0.42 -14.42 8.55
N VAL A 432 -0.44 -14.37 9.88
CA VAL A 432 -1.56 -14.93 10.65
C VAL A 432 -2.85 -14.16 10.36
N LEU A 433 -2.79 -12.83 10.28
CA LEU A 433 -3.95 -12.00 9.92
C LEU A 433 -4.43 -12.25 8.49
N GLU A 434 -3.51 -12.44 7.54
CA GLU A 434 -3.84 -12.67 6.13
C GLU A 434 -4.52 -14.01 5.89
N TYR A 435 -3.95 -15.08 6.46
CA TYR A 435 -4.35 -16.44 6.13
C TYR A 435 -5.23 -17.11 7.20
N GLY A 436 -5.18 -16.66 8.45
CA GLY A 436 -5.80 -17.38 9.56
C GLY A 436 -7.34 -17.47 9.51
N LEU A 437 -8.00 -16.48 8.90
CA LEU A 437 -9.46 -16.50 8.72
C LEU A 437 -9.86 -16.92 7.31
N SER A 438 -9.08 -16.53 6.29
CA SER A 438 -9.35 -16.89 4.90
C SER A 438 -9.17 -18.38 4.65
N ASP A 439 -8.10 -19.00 5.16
CA ASP A 439 -7.86 -20.45 5.04
C ASP A 439 -8.97 -21.24 5.74
N LYS A 440 -9.32 -20.81 6.97
CA LYS A 440 -10.44 -21.44 7.69
C LYS A 440 -11.74 -21.35 6.88
N ALA A 441 -12.03 -20.20 6.29
CA ALA A 441 -13.23 -20.05 5.47
C ALA A 441 -13.19 -21.00 4.25
N ALA A 442 -12.05 -21.11 3.58
CA ALA A 442 -11.87 -21.98 2.43
C ALA A 442 -12.05 -23.47 2.79
N GLU A 443 -11.44 -23.92 3.90
CA GLU A 443 -11.61 -25.30 4.42
C GLU A 443 -13.08 -25.61 4.76
N ASP A 444 -13.74 -24.68 5.46
CA ASP A 444 -15.13 -24.87 5.87
C ASP A 444 -16.10 -24.82 4.67
N ILE A 445 -15.86 -23.98 3.67
CA ILE A 445 -16.62 -23.93 2.41
C ILE A 445 -16.54 -25.28 1.72
N GLN A 446 -15.37 -25.90 1.62
CA GLN A 446 -15.20 -27.21 1.04
C GLN A 446 -15.98 -28.27 1.81
N ALA A 447 -15.87 -28.29 3.14
CA ALA A 447 -16.60 -29.24 3.98
C ALA A 447 -18.13 -29.06 3.88
N ILE A 448 -18.62 -27.84 3.78
CA ILE A 448 -20.03 -27.52 3.55
C ILE A 448 -20.47 -28.04 2.18
N ALA A 449 -19.70 -27.77 1.13
CA ALA A 449 -20.02 -28.24 -0.22
C ALA A 449 -20.10 -29.77 -0.31
N GLU A 450 -19.17 -30.49 0.31
CA GLU A 450 -19.19 -31.96 0.40
C GLU A 450 -20.44 -32.48 1.12
N ALA A 451 -20.82 -31.84 2.23
CA ALA A 451 -22.01 -32.25 3.01
C ALA A 451 -23.32 -31.98 2.24
N VAL A 452 -23.40 -30.86 1.49
CA VAL A 452 -24.55 -30.55 0.64
C VAL A 452 -24.61 -31.51 -0.55
N ALA A 453 -23.48 -31.81 -1.20
CA ALA A 453 -23.41 -32.80 -2.27
C ALA A 453 -23.83 -34.21 -1.80
N ALA A 454 -23.64 -34.53 -0.53
CA ALA A 454 -24.16 -35.75 0.12
C ALA A 454 -25.66 -35.71 0.43
N GLY A 455 -26.38 -34.67 -0.01
CA GLY A 455 -27.84 -34.53 0.12
C GLY A 455 -28.34 -33.92 1.43
N ARG A 456 -27.43 -33.27 2.20
CA ARG A 456 -27.84 -32.54 3.40
C ARG A 456 -28.32 -31.14 3.05
N PRO A 457 -29.43 -30.62 3.63
CA PRO A 457 -29.89 -29.26 3.38
C PRO A 457 -28.82 -28.24 3.81
N LYS A 458 -28.45 -27.28 2.92
CA LYS A 458 -27.42 -26.25 3.15
C LYS A 458 -27.67 -25.48 4.45
N ALA A 459 -28.93 -25.09 4.70
CA ALA A 459 -29.32 -24.37 5.91
C ALA A 459 -29.04 -25.12 7.22
N GLU A 460 -29.05 -26.46 7.20
CA GLU A 460 -28.72 -27.30 8.37
C GLU A 460 -27.21 -27.48 8.51
N VAL A 461 -26.53 -27.66 7.38
CA VAL A 461 -25.07 -27.81 7.33
C VAL A 461 -24.36 -26.54 7.82
N LEU A 462 -24.87 -25.35 7.51
CA LEU A 462 -24.29 -24.08 7.92
C LEU A 462 -24.36 -23.78 9.40
N LYS A 463 -25.42 -24.24 10.11
CA LYS A 463 -25.66 -23.90 11.53
C LYS A 463 -24.44 -24.05 12.47
N PRO A 464 -23.68 -25.14 12.44
CA PRO A 464 -22.54 -25.30 13.32
C PRO A 464 -21.38 -24.28 12.98
N TYR A 465 -21.21 -23.90 11.72
CA TYR A 465 -20.13 -22.98 11.26
C TYR A 465 -20.40 -21.53 11.66
N VAL A 466 -21.66 -21.09 11.69
CA VAL A 466 -22.03 -19.71 12.01
C VAL A 466 -22.52 -19.56 13.47
N SER A 467 -22.25 -20.54 14.30
CA SER A 467 -22.68 -20.55 15.71
C SER A 467 -21.72 -19.74 16.59
N ASP A 468 -22.22 -19.29 17.76
CA ASP A 468 -21.38 -18.68 18.80
C ASP A 468 -20.21 -19.57 19.19
N LYS A 469 -20.46 -20.90 19.27
CA LYS A 469 -19.41 -21.86 19.60
C LYS A 469 -18.30 -21.89 18.55
N ALA A 470 -18.64 -21.77 17.26
CA ALA A 470 -17.62 -21.72 16.18
C ALA A 470 -16.79 -20.46 16.31
N PHE A 471 -17.42 -19.32 16.56
CA PHE A 471 -16.70 -18.07 16.82
C PHE A 471 -15.77 -18.19 18.03
N GLU A 472 -16.26 -18.71 19.19
CA GLU A 472 -15.44 -18.85 20.39
C GLU A 472 -14.18 -19.70 20.13
N THR A 473 -14.39 -20.87 19.49
CA THR A 473 -13.27 -21.76 19.16
C THR A 473 -12.25 -21.08 18.26
N TRP A 474 -12.71 -20.42 17.17
CA TRP A 474 -11.82 -19.69 16.28
C TRP A 474 -11.11 -18.54 17.00
N TYR A 475 -11.81 -17.76 17.80
CA TYR A 475 -11.25 -16.62 18.51
C TYR A 475 -10.11 -17.03 19.45
N GLU A 476 -10.30 -18.10 20.23
CA GLU A 476 -9.26 -18.62 21.12
C GLU A 476 -8.03 -19.12 20.36
N GLU A 477 -8.21 -19.91 19.31
CA GLU A 477 -7.11 -20.43 18.48
C GLU A 477 -6.38 -19.31 17.72
N PHE A 478 -7.13 -18.38 17.14
CA PHE A 478 -6.58 -17.30 16.33
C PHE A 478 -5.78 -16.31 17.18
N THR A 479 -6.29 -15.91 18.34
CA THR A 479 -5.59 -15.02 19.26
C THR A 479 -4.35 -15.66 19.87
N GLN A 480 -4.38 -16.96 20.11
CA GLN A 480 -3.20 -17.71 20.52
C GLN A 480 -2.12 -17.73 19.42
N ARG A 481 -2.50 -17.97 18.16
CA ARG A 481 -1.58 -17.93 17.01
C ARG A 481 -0.98 -16.54 16.81
N LEU A 482 -1.78 -15.49 16.94
CA LEU A 482 -1.30 -14.10 16.87
C LEU A 482 -0.26 -13.82 17.96
N SER A 483 -0.56 -14.20 19.21
CA SER A 483 0.35 -13.99 20.34
C SER A 483 1.66 -14.78 20.18
N GLN A 484 1.60 -16.00 19.66
CA GLN A 484 2.78 -16.80 19.34
C GLN A 484 3.61 -16.16 18.22
N ALA A 485 2.96 -15.67 17.15
CA ALA A 485 3.66 -14.98 16.05
C ALA A 485 4.33 -13.69 16.49
N ALA A 486 3.73 -12.96 17.43
CA ALA A 486 4.31 -11.73 17.99
C ALA A 486 5.52 -11.99 18.91
N ALA A 487 5.62 -13.19 19.51
CA ALA A 487 6.65 -13.55 20.50
C ALA A 487 7.87 -14.27 19.90
N GLN A 488 7.83 -14.71 18.64
CA GLN A 488 8.93 -15.42 17.96
C GLN A 488 10.17 -14.53 17.79
#